data_a16952a767228ab770935939ea96b665
#
_entry.id   a16952a767228ab770935939ea96b665
#
_cell.length_a   1.000
_cell.length_b   1.000
_cell.length_c   1.000
_cell.angle_alpha   90.00
_cell.angle_beta   90.00
_cell.angle_gamma   90.00
#
_symmetry.space_group_name_H-M   'P 1'
#
loop_
_entity.id
_entity.type
_entity.pdbx_description
1 polymer ?
#
loop_
_entity_poly.entity_id
_entity_poly.type
_entity_poly.pdbx_seq_one_letter_code
_entity_poly.pdbx_strand_id
1 'polypeptide(L)'
;MADTLFAGRCVDGDIALCEAALSTQCFLKLVELGVPFPRNRYGEYIGYKTDHDPRRRATSVGPYTSKQMTECLEAAVQAKGVPMLDKTQVIKILTDGGTVCGLLCLNVTAQDAADRFTLIRCKNVIWATGLALEAGAKGKNLTEWQYGLASVAPRWNVSGTYMQVLPRVFSTAVDGSDEREFLMDFFTDAHDMLSKLFLKGYQWPFDVRKVADGSSIIDILVYLETCKGRKVYLDYRTNPAGGEFSYDALLPEAREYLERAGACFGTPIERLAHMNQPAIDFYRDKGVDLYTQPLEIALCAQHNNGGIGIDCWWQTDVKGLFAVGEAAASHGVYRPGGTALNAGQVGSTRAAQYIAARCQGDAPACFDTEAAAALTEMAALADACRADTGNVRALWQHAAGEMSRCGAAIRDPAQIRAYGKQVEAQLAGFAQTVKAGSRTELAMVYRLRDMLLSQRAYLTAMADYTAHGGKSRGSALYTDLTGGVKPFAQLPGTFTFALDETEAPLIQELWFEDGTCRTGWRAPRPIPEDNDFFENVWRSYRETGNIY
;
A
#
# COMPACT_ATOMS: atom_id res chain seq x y z
N MET A 1 -0.69 -12.76 -15.30
CA MET A 1 -1.33 -11.76 -16.18
C MET A 1 -2.85 -11.83 -16.13
N ALA A 2 -3.48 -12.94 -16.56
CA ALA A 2 -4.94 -13.03 -16.60
C ALA A 2 -5.61 -12.67 -15.25
N ASP A 3 -5.16 -13.25 -14.14
CA ASP A 3 -5.73 -12.95 -12.83
C ASP A 3 -5.49 -11.49 -12.40
N THR A 4 -4.34 -10.88 -12.76
CA THR A 4 -4.04 -9.46 -12.50
C THR A 4 -4.99 -8.54 -13.27
N LEU A 5 -5.23 -8.82 -14.55
CA LEU A 5 -6.15 -8.05 -15.37
C LEU A 5 -7.60 -8.23 -14.92
N PHE A 6 -8.01 -9.48 -14.68
CA PHE A 6 -9.38 -9.79 -14.25
C PHE A 6 -9.70 -9.19 -12.87
N ALA A 7 -8.82 -9.36 -11.89
CA ALA A 7 -9.03 -8.80 -10.56
C ALA A 7 -8.83 -7.27 -10.56
N GLY A 8 -7.81 -6.79 -11.24
CA GLY A 8 -7.45 -5.36 -11.26
C GLY A 8 -8.41 -4.50 -12.06
N ARG A 9 -9.03 -5.02 -13.11
CA ARG A 9 -9.95 -4.32 -14.02
C ARG A 9 -9.32 -3.11 -14.73
N CYS A 10 -9.09 -1.99 -14.02
CA CYS A 10 -8.46 -0.77 -14.55
C CYS A 10 -6.93 -0.85 -14.54
N VAL A 11 -6.37 -1.90 -15.14
CA VAL A 11 -4.93 -2.16 -15.27
C VAL A 11 -4.51 -2.06 -16.74
N ASP A 12 -3.41 -1.39 -17.01
CA ASP A 12 -2.82 -1.34 -18.35
C ASP A 12 -2.27 -2.71 -18.75
N GLY A 13 -2.67 -3.21 -19.93
CA GLY A 13 -2.36 -4.58 -20.41
C GLY A 13 -0.87 -4.78 -20.68
N ASP A 14 -0.16 -3.78 -21.17
CA ASP A 14 1.29 -3.79 -21.38
C ASP A 14 2.06 -3.96 -20.06
N ILE A 15 1.64 -3.27 -19.00
CA ILE A 15 2.24 -3.42 -17.66
C ILE A 15 2.02 -4.83 -17.11
N ALA A 16 0.77 -5.33 -17.18
CA ALA A 16 0.46 -6.69 -16.72
C ALA A 16 1.23 -7.76 -17.51
N LEU A 17 1.47 -7.54 -18.81
CA LEU A 17 2.30 -8.41 -19.63
C LEU A 17 3.75 -8.41 -19.17
N CYS A 18 4.36 -7.23 -18.96
CA CYS A 18 5.73 -7.10 -18.46
C CYS A 18 5.91 -7.79 -17.10
N GLU A 19 4.98 -7.57 -16.17
CA GLU A 19 5.03 -8.21 -14.85
C GLU A 19 4.95 -9.74 -14.96
N ALA A 20 4.11 -10.27 -15.83
CA ALA A 20 3.98 -11.70 -16.02
C ALA A 20 5.23 -12.30 -16.68
N ALA A 21 5.76 -11.64 -17.71
CA ALA A 21 6.91 -12.11 -18.48
C ALA A 21 8.19 -12.20 -17.64
N LEU A 22 8.44 -11.22 -16.80
CA LEU A 22 9.67 -11.12 -16.02
C LEU A 22 9.60 -11.73 -14.61
N SER A 23 8.40 -12.09 -14.14
CA SER A 23 8.18 -12.59 -12.77
C SER A 23 9.11 -13.74 -12.40
N THR A 24 9.22 -14.76 -13.25
CA THR A 24 10.07 -15.93 -12.98
C THR A 24 11.54 -15.56 -12.93
N GLN A 25 12.00 -14.71 -13.83
CA GLN A 25 13.40 -14.25 -13.85
C GLN A 25 13.74 -13.47 -12.58
N CYS A 26 12.87 -12.55 -12.16
CA CYS A 26 13.04 -11.77 -10.93
C CYS A 26 13.03 -12.67 -9.69
N PHE A 27 12.15 -13.66 -9.63
CA PHE A 27 12.13 -14.64 -8.55
C PHE A 27 13.44 -15.43 -8.46
N LEU A 28 13.93 -15.98 -9.59
CA LEU A 28 15.18 -16.71 -9.63
C LEU A 28 16.38 -15.83 -9.25
N LYS A 29 16.35 -14.54 -9.58
CA LYS A 29 17.36 -13.57 -9.14
C LYS A 29 17.41 -13.43 -7.62
N LEU A 30 16.27 -13.40 -6.95
CA LEU A 30 16.21 -13.39 -5.48
C LEU A 30 16.78 -14.68 -4.88
N VAL A 31 16.51 -15.82 -5.52
CA VAL A 31 17.10 -17.12 -5.12
C VAL A 31 18.61 -17.09 -5.25
N GLU A 32 19.16 -16.57 -6.35
CA GLU A 32 20.61 -16.41 -6.57
C GLU A 32 21.25 -15.49 -5.53
N LEU A 33 20.54 -14.47 -5.06
CA LEU A 33 20.98 -13.56 -4.01
C LEU A 33 20.90 -14.18 -2.60
N GLY A 34 20.36 -15.40 -2.47
CA GLY A 34 20.36 -16.15 -1.22
C GLY A 34 19.06 -16.08 -0.42
N VAL A 35 17.96 -15.55 -0.97
CA VAL A 35 16.65 -15.59 -0.28
C VAL A 35 16.20 -17.05 -0.12
N PRO A 36 15.96 -17.55 1.10
CA PRO A 36 15.81 -18.98 1.37
C PRO A 36 14.36 -19.47 1.18
N PHE A 37 13.84 -19.38 -0.05
CA PHE A 37 12.50 -19.88 -0.36
C PHE A 37 12.41 -21.40 -0.17
N PRO A 38 11.35 -21.91 0.48
CA PRO A 38 11.22 -23.33 0.79
C PRO A 38 11.04 -24.18 -0.47
N ARG A 39 11.63 -25.38 -0.43
CA ARG A 39 11.51 -26.39 -1.48
C ARG A 39 11.02 -27.71 -0.88
N ASN A 40 10.31 -28.47 -1.70
CA ASN A 40 9.98 -29.85 -1.35
C ASN A 40 11.21 -30.78 -1.56
N ARG A 41 11.02 -32.06 -1.23
CA ARG A 41 12.08 -33.09 -1.39
C ARG A 41 12.57 -33.31 -2.83
N TYR A 42 11.83 -32.80 -3.82
CA TYR A 42 12.17 -32.87 -5.24
C TYR A 42 12.82 -31.60 -5.78
N GLY A 43 12.98 -30.58 -4.93
CA GLY A 43 13.58 -29.30 -5.30
C GLY A 43 12.60 -28.26 -5.87
N GLU A 44 11.30 -28.56 -5.92
CA GLU A 44 10.27 -27.60 -6.35
C GLU A 44 10.01 -26.55 -5.26
N TYR A 45 9.83 -25.30 -5.66
CA TYR A 45 9.38 -24.25 -4.77
C TYR A 45 7.92 -24.45 -4.37
N ILE A 46 7.65 -24.35 -3.07
CA ILE A 46 6.31 -24.57 -2.55
C ILE A 46 5.50 -23.29 -2.67
N GLY A 47 4.38 -23.40 -3.38
CA GLY A 47 3.42 -22.31 -3.51
C GLY A 47 2.20 -22.49 -2.59
N TYR A 48 1.59 -21.37 -2.23
CA TYR A 48 0.37 -21.33 -1.44
C TYR A 48 -0.68 -20.40 -2.04
N LYS A 49 -1.95 -20.62 -1.68
CA LYS A 49 -3.08 -19.80 -2.12
C LYS A 49 -3.06 -18.45 -1.40
N THR A 50 -3.24 -17.38 -2.16
CA THR A 50 -3.36 -16.01 -1.64
C THR A 50 -4.63 -15.36 -2.18
N ASP A 51 -4.90 -14.12 -1.73
CA ASP A 51 -6.03 -13.34 -2.24
C ASP A 51 -5.93 -13.14 -3.75
N HIS A 52 -7.04 -13.37 -4.44
CA HIS A 52 -7.15 -13.27 -5.90
C HIS A 52 -6.14 -14.13 -6.69
N ASP A 53 -5.48 -15.10 -6.04
CA ASP A 53 -4.64 -16.12 -6.69
C ASP A 53 -5.08 -17.55 -6.31
N PRO A 54 -5.99 -18.16 -7.07
CA PRO A 54 -6.50 -19.50 -6.79
C PRO A 54 -5.48 -20.61 -7.13
N ARG A 55 -4.39 -20.30 -7.84
CA ARG A 55 -3.47 -21.28 -8.43
C ARG A 55 -2.24 -21.60 -7.60
N ARG A 56 -2.13 -21.10 -6.38
CA ARG A 56 -1.00 -21.34 -5.44
C ARG A 56 0.37 -20.98 -6.03
N ARG A 57 0.47 -19.87 -6.73
CA ARG A 57 1.73 -19.42 -7.34
C ARG A 57 2.62 -18.60 -6.41
N ALA A 58 2.07 -18.07 -5.34
CA ALA A 58 2.84 -17.31 -4.37
C ALA A 58 3.76 -18.23 -3.57
N THR A 59 5.01 -17.84 -3.39
CA THR A 59 5.95 -18.48 -2.47
C THR A 59 6.49 -17.45 -1.49
N SER A 60 6.89 -17.88 -0.31
CA SER A 60 7.38 -16.98 0.74
C SER A 60 8.33 -17.68 1.70
N VAL A 61 9.00 -16.90 2.51
CA VAL A 61 9.78 -17.33 3.69
C VAL A 61 8.97 -17.02 4.96
N GLY A 62 7.67 -17.30 4.93
CA GLY A 62 6.75 -16.97 6.02
C GLY A 62 6.71 -15.45 6.32
N PRO A 63 6.62 -15.03 7.59
CA PRO A 63 6.53 -13.62 7.96
C PRO A 63 7.80 -12.81 7.67
N TYR A 64 8.91 -13.47 7.39
CA TYR A 64 10.21 -12.82 7.17
C TYR A 64 10.55 -12.57 5.70
N THR A 65 9.64 -12.81 4.75
CA THR A 65 9.94 -12.69 3.32
C THR A 65 10.50 -11.32 2.94
N SER A 66 9.84 -10.23 3.31
CA SER A 66 10.33 -8.87 3.01
C SER A 66 11.66 -8.58 3.69
N LYS A 67 11.86 -9.01 4.94
CA LYS A 67 13.11 -8.84 5.67
C LYS A 67 14.27 -9.53 4.95
N GLN A 68 14.12 -10.82 4.64
CA GLN A 68 15.15 -11.61 3.95
C GLN A 68 15.49 -11.03 2.57
N MET A 69 14.46 -10.62 1.80
CA MET A 69 14.69 -9.97 0.51
C MET A 69 15.48 -8.67 0.67
N THR A 70 15.13 -7.82 1.64
CA THR A 70 15.81 -6.54 1.86
C THR A 70 17.26 -6.76 2.28
N GLU A 71 17.50 -7.65 3.23
CA GLU A 71 18.86 -7.96 3.71
C GLU A 71 19.77 -8.51 2.58
N CYS A 72 19.26 -9.43 1.75
CA CYS A 72 20.01 -9.98 0.62
C CYS A 72 20.29 -8.92 -0.46
N LEU A 73 19.30 -8.07 -0.77
CA LEU A 73 19.45 -6.99 -1.76
C LEU A 73 20.41 -5.90 -1.24
N GLU A 74 20.29 -5.50 0.02
CA GLU A 74 21.20 -4.53 0.65
C GLU A 74 22.65 -5.02 0.63
N ALA A 75 22.89 -6.26 1.03
CA ALA A 75 24.21 -6.87 0.97
C ALA A 75 24.78 -6.87 -0.46
N ALA A 76 23.95 -7.16 -1.46
CA ALA A 76 24.36 -7.13 -2.86
C ALA A 76 24.70 -5.72 -3.36
N VAL A 77 23.98 -4.69 -2.91
CA VAL A 77 24.25 -3.28 -3.22
C VAL A 77 25.56 -2.84 -2.58
N GLN A 78 25.78 -3.17 -1.31
CA GLN A 78 27.01 -2.87 -0.58
C GLN A 78 28.23 -3.55 -1.21
N ALA A 79 28.10 -4.83 -1.59
CA ALA A 79 29.17 -5.58 -2.26
C ALA A 79 29.58 -4.97 -3.62
N LYS A 80 28.70 -4.21 -4.25
CA LYS A 80 28.99 -3.47 -5.50
C LYS A 80 29.57 -2.08 -5.25
N GLY A 81 29.75 -1.66 -4.01
CA GLY A 81 30.27 -0.35 -3.65
C GLY A 81 29.38 0.82 -4.08
N VAL A 82 28.06 0.61 -4.22
CA VAL A 82 27.12 1.69 -4.54
C VAL A 82 27.01 2.64 -3.33
N PRO A 83 27.24 3.95 -3.51
CA PRO A 83 27.13 4.91 -2.40
C PRO A 83 25.72 4.94 -1.81
N MET A 84 25.62 4.90 -0.49
CA MET A 84 24.37 5.03 0.27
C MET A 84 24.42 6.31 1.10
N LEU A 85 23.43 7.19 0.94
CA LEU A 85 23.33 8.46 1.66
C LEU A 85 22.27 8.35 2.76
N ASP A 86 22.70 7.88 3.93
CA ASP A 86 21.83 7.79 5.10
C ASP A 86 21.42 9.17 5.62
N LYS A 87 20.28 9.22 6.31
CA LYS A 87 19.74 10.45 6.90
C LYS A 87 19.58 11.62 5.90
N THR A 88 19.47 11.29 4.63
CA THR A 88 19.30 12.25 3.52
C THR A 88 17.87 12.13 2.99
N GLN A 89 17.08 13.17 3.21
CA GLN A 89 15.68 13.23 2.76
C GLN A 89 15.60 14.04 1.48
N VAL A 90 15.13 13.45 0.37
CA VAL A 90 14.79 14.21 -0.83
C VAL A 90 13.57 15.08 -0.51
N ILE A 91 13.66 16.38 -0.79
CA ILE A 91 12.60 17.37 -0.54
C ILE A 91 12.08 18.02 -1.82
N LYS A 92 12.82 17.89 -2.92
CA LYS A 92 12.37 18.32 -4.26
C LYS A 92 13.09 17.56 -5.37
N ILE A 93 12.34 17.15 -6.40
CA ILE A 93 12.87 16.65 -7.66
C ILE A 93 13.00 17.87 -8.57
N LEU A 94 14.20 18.07 -9.15
CA LEU A 94 14.49 19.19 -10.04
C LEU A 94 14.20 18.79 -11.48
N THR A 95 13.35 19.56 -12.15
CA THR A 95 12.91 19.31 -13.53
C THR A 95 12.91 20.59 -14.35
N ASP A 96 13.22 20.48 -15.63
CA ASP A 96 13.05 21.55 -16.62
C ASP A 96 12.42 20.97 -17.88
N GLY A 97 11.38 21.62 -18.39
CA GLY A 97 10.67 21.20 -19.60
C GLY A 97 10.19 19.73 -19.55
N GLY A 98 9.79 19.23 -18.38
CA GLY A 98 9.37 17.84 -18.19
C GLY A 98 10.51 16.81 -18.20
N THR A 99 11.74 17.23 -17.93
CA THR A 99 12.92 16.35 -17.84
C THR A 99 13.62 16.53 -16.50
N VAL A 100 13.98 15.43 -15.84
CA VAL A 100 14.75 15.43 -14.58
C VAL A 100 16.16 15.97 -14.83
N CYS A 101 16.65 16.84 -13.94
CA CYS A 101 18.04 17.31 -13.95
C CYS A 101 18.75 17.10 -12.60
N GLY A 102 18.03 16.83 -11.53
CA GLY A 102 18.65 16.62 -10.22
C GLY A 102 17.67 16.48 -9.07
N LEU A 103 18.22 16.49 -7.86
CA LEU A 103 17.49 16.42 -6.59
C LEU A 103 18.00 17.48 -5.64
N LEU A 104 17.09 18.05 -4.85
CA LEU A 104 17.42 18.79 -3.63
C LEU A 104 17.07 17.92 -2.42
N CYS A 105 18.04 17.73 -1.55
CA CYS A 105 17.93 16.88 -0.38
C CYS A 105 18.18 17.69 0.90
N LEU A 106 17.53 17.28 2.00
CA LEU A 106 17.79 17.74 3.36
C LEU A 106 18.68 16.73 4.08
N ASN A 107 19.82 17.16 4.59
CA ASN A 107 20.61 16.39 5.53
C ASN A 107 20.00 16.52 6.93
N VAL A 108 19.35 15.46 7.41
CA VAL A 108 18.61 15.48 8.68
C VAL A 108 19.55 15.62 9.90
N THR A 109 20.82 15.23 9.75
CA THR A 109 21.83 15.25 10.83
C THR A 109 22.80 16.41 10.76
N ALA A 110 22.73 17.30 9.75
CA ALA A 110 23.63 18.43 9.61
C ALA A 110 23.64 19.33 10.85
N GLN A 111 24.83 19.64 11.35
CA GLN A 111 25.01 20.55 12.49
C GLN A 111 25.01 22.01 12.03
N ASP A 112 25.67 22.30 10.93
CA ASP A 112 25.78 23.64 10.37
C ASP A 112 24.71 23.94 9.32
N ALA A 113 24.36 25.21 9.18
CA ALA A 113 23.39 25.65 8.17
C ALA A 113 23.90 25.44 6.74
N ALA A 114 25.23 25.53 6.53
CA ALA A 114 25.87 25.30 5.22
C ALA A 114 25.70 23.86 4.74
N ASP A 115 25.70 22.89 5.64
CA ASP A 115 25.61 21.47 5.31
C ASP A 115 24.15 20.93 5.32
N ARG A 116 23.17 21.82 5.54
CA ARG A 116 21.75 21.46 5.66
C ARG A 116 21.20 20.84 4.40
N PHE A 117 21.54 21.39 3.25
CA PHE A 117 21.04 20.95 1.95
C PHE A 117 22.13 20.31 1.12
N THR A 118 21.76 19.24 0.42
CA THR A 118 22.61 18.55 -0.54
C THR A 118 21.94 18.59 -1.92
N LEU A 119 22.68 19.05 -2.92
CA LEU A 119 22.24 19.05 -4.32
C LEU A 119 22.88 17.86 -5.04
N ILE A 120 22.05 17.08 -5.73
CA ILE A 120 22.49 15.92 -6.49
C ILE A 120 22.16 16.14 -7.95
N ARG A 121 23.19 16.31 -8.79
CA ARG A 121 23.03 16.39 -10.24
C ARG A 121 22.86 14.97 -10.79
N CYS A 122 21.75 14.70 -11.47
CA CYS A 122 21.48 13.39 -12.06
C CYS A 122 20.57 13.52 -13.27
N LYS A 123 20.67 12.58 -14.20
CA LYS A 123 19.81 12.52 -15.39
C LYS A 123 18.65 11.53 -15.24
N ASN A 124 18.72 10.64 -14.27
CA ASN A 124 17.68 9.66 -14.01
C ASN A 124 17.46 9.54 -12.51
N VAL A 125 16.21 9.38 -12.14
CA VAL A 125 15.76 9.13 -10.77
C VAL A 125 14.82 7.93 -10.79
N ILE A 126 15.14 6.91 -10.00
CA ILE A 126 14.19 5.81 -9.71
C ILE A 126 13.53 6.13 -8.37
N TRP A 127 12.22 6.35 -8.40
CA TRP A 127 11.44 6.85 -7.28
C TRP A 127 10.55 5.76 -6.67
N ALA A 128 10.60 5.61 -5.39
CA ALA A 128 9.81 4.62 -4.64
C ALA A 128 8.90 5.26 -3.58
N THR A 129 8.62 6.59 -3.63
CA THR A 129 7.78 7.35 -2.70
C THR A 129 6.99 8.49 -3.38
N GLY A 130 6.39 9.46 -2.65
CA GLY A 130 5.31 10.33 -3.08
C GLY A 130 5.57 11.67 -3.78
N LEU A 131 6.80 12.23 -3.89
CA LEU A 131 7.06 13.58 -4.44
C LEU A 131 6.92 13.75 -5.97
N ALA A 132 6.70 12.68 -6.71
CA ALA A 132 6.70 12.68 -8.16
C ALA A 132 5.58 13.54 -8.79
N LEU A 133 4.44 13.72 -8.11
CA LEU A 133 3.32 14.54 -8.57
C LEU A 133 3.72 16.03 -8.70
N GLU A 134 4.47 16.57 -7.73
CA GLU A 134 4.95 17.95 -7.76
C GLU A 134 5.98 18.17 -8.88
N ALA A 135 6.72 17.13 -9.26
CA ALA A 135 7.66 17.15 -10.37
C ALA A 135 6.99 17.11 -11.76
N GLY A 136 5.66 16.97 -11.81
CA GLY A 136 4.87 16.94 -13.03
C GLY A 136 4.44 15.56 -13.50
N ALA A 137 4.77 14.48 -12.75
CA ALA A 137 4.29 13.16 -13.07
C ALA A 137 2.78 13.03 -12.79
N LYS A 138 2.07 12.24 -13.60
CA LYS A 138 0.65 11.95 -13.36
C LYS A 138 0.45 10.89 -12.28
N GLY A 139 -0.57 11.09 -11.46
CA GLY A 139 -1.15 10.03 -10.64
C GLY A 139 -2.13 9.19 -11.46
N LYS A 140 -2.22 7.90 -11.17
CA LYS A 140 -3.14 6.95 -11.81
C LYS A 140 -3.86 6.13 -10.77
N ASN A 141 -5.19 6.00 -10.88
CA ASN A 141 -6.03 5.19 -9.99
C ASN A 141 -5.81 5.49 -8.50
N LEU A 142 -5.66 6.77 -8.14
CA LEU A 142 -5.38 7.19 -6.76
C LEU A 142 -6.49 6.85 -5.77
N THR A 143 -7.67 6.43 -6.24
CA THR A 143 -8.78 5.93 -5.42
C THR A 143 -8.61 4.50 -4.95
N GLU A 144 -7.72 3.72 -5.60
CA GLU A 144 -7.57 2.28 -5.41
C GLU A 144 -6.51 1.95 -4.35
N TRP A 145 -6.99 1.68 -3.15
CA TRP A 145 -6.19 1.27 -2.01
C TRP A 145 -6.65 -0.08 -1.50
N GLN A 146 -5.77 -0.81 -0.86
CA GLN A 146 -6.10 -2.01 -0.08
C GLN A 146 -6.09 -1.69 1.41
N TYR A 147 -7.14 -2.13 2.11
CA TYR A 147 -7.26 -2.08 3.56
C TYR A 147 -7.43 -3.50 4.11
N GLY A 148 -7.04 -3.71 5.36
CA GLY A 148 -7.26 -4.97 6.03
C GLY A 148 -6.94 -4.87 7.52
N LEU A 149 -7.32 -5.88 8.29
CA LEU A 149 -6.99 -5.95 9.70
C LEU A 149 -5.47 -6.08 9.90
N ALA A 150 -4.92 -5.24 10.74
CA ALA A 150 -3.51 -5.29 11.11
C ALA A 150 -3.34 -5.00 12.60
N SER A 151 -2.25 -5.50 13.19
CA SER A 151 -1.85 -5.10 14.53
C SER A 151 -1.40 -3.64 14.55
N VAL A 152 -1.63 -2.97 15.66
CA VAL A 152 -1.31 -1.55 15.84
C VAL A 152 0.17 -1.36 16.16
N ALA A 153 0.69 -2.14 17.10
CA ALA A 153 2.09 -2.08 17.53
C ALA A 153 2.62 -3.49 17.87
N PRO A 154 3.56 -4.03 17.10
CA PRO A 154 4.05 -3.52 15.81
C PRO A 154 2.96 -3.59 14.74
N ARG A 155 3.02 -2.71 13.74
CA ARG A 155 2.07 -2.75 12.63
C ARG A 155 2.41 -3.92 11.71
N TRP A 156 1.49 -4.89 11.63
CA TRP A 156 1.62 -6.08 10.81
C TRP A 156 0.25 -6.63 10.39
N ASN A 157 0.16 -7.21 9.20
CA ASN A 157 -1.10 -7.77 8.71
C ASN A 157 -1.49 -9.04 9.47
N VAL A 158 -2.71 -9.08 10.01
CA VAL A 158 -3.23 -10.26 10.73
C VAL A 158 -4.05 -11.15 9.79
N SER A 159 -3.39 -11.68 8.76
CA SER A 159 -3.94 -12.59 7.75
C SER A 159 -3.47 -14.03 7.95
N GLY A 160 -3.95 -14.96 7.12
CA GLY A 160 -3.54 -16.37 7.17
C GLY A 160 -3.83 -17.01 8.52
N THR A 161 -2.85 -17.72 9.05
CA THR A 161 -2.98 -18.48 10.30
C THR A 161 -3.37 -17.65 11.50
N TYR A 162 -3.04 -16.34 11.54
CA TYR A 162 -3.48 -15.47 12.63
C TYR A 162 -5.00 -15.46 12.85
N MET A 163 -5.77 -15.54 11.77
CA MET A 163 -7.24 -15.59 11.83
C MET A 163 -7.79 -17.02 11.75
N GLN A 164 -7.10 -17.91 11.01
CA GLN A 164 -7.56 -19.28 10.78
C GLN A 164 -7.57 -20.13 12.04
N VAL A 165 -6.77 -19.78 13.05
CA VAL A 165 -6.78 -20.45 14.36
C VAL A 165 -7.95 -20.03 15.26
N LEU A 166 -8.90 -19.25 14.74
CA LEU A 166 -10.09 -18.79 15.46
C LEU A 166 -9.74 -18.06 16.76
N PRO A 167 -9.03 -16.92 16.70
CA PRO A 167 -8.74 -16.13 17.89
C PRO A 167 -10.02 -15.53 18.47
N ARG A 168 -10.04 -15.27 19.77
CA ARG A 168 -11.09 -14.50 20.41
C ARG A 168 -10.94 -13.02 20.03
N VAL A 169 -12.02 -12.38 19.60
CA VAL A 169 -12.06 -10.96 19.22
C VAL A 169 -12.85 -10.19 20.27
N PHE A 170 -12.20 -9.22 20.91
CA PHE A 170 -12.87 -8.42 21.95
C PHE A 170 -12.42 -6.96 21.88
N SER A 171 -13.17 -6.07 22.53
CA SER A 171 -12.81 -4.66 22.67
C SER A 171 -12.80 -4.23 24.13
N THR A 172 -12.04 -3.16 24.44
CA THR A 172 -12.01 -2.51 25.74
C THR A 172 -12.20 -1.01 25.60
N ALA A 173 -12.50 -0.31 26.71
CA ALA A 173 -12.26 1.12 26.82
C ALA A 173 -10.77 1.42 26.69
N VAL A 174 -10.39 2.70 26.50
CA VAL A 174 -8.97 3.13 26.30
C VAL A 174 -8.09 2.74 27.49
N ASP A 175 -8.64 2.74 28.70
CA ASP A 175 -7.97 2.38 29.95
C ASP A 175 -7.87 0.87 30.21
N GLY A 176 -8.39 0.06 29.28
CA GLY A 176 -8.41 -1.39 29.38
C GLY A 176 -9.62 -1.98 30.14
N SER A 177 -10.50 -1.15 30.66
CA SER A 177 -11.75 -1.57 31.31
C SER A 177 -12.85 -1.94 30.30
N ASP A 178 -13.99 -2.43 30.78
CA ASP A 178 -15.18 -2.73 29.98
C ASP A 178 -14.89 -3.67 28.80
N GLU A 179 -14.28 -4.82 29.08
CA GLU A 179 -13.99 -5.86 28.10
C GLU A 179 -15.29 -6.52 27.59
N ARG A 180 -15.41 -6.69 26.25
CA ARG A 180 -16.58 -7.32 25.63
C ARG A 180 -16.26 -7.98 24.29
N GLU A 181 -16.83 -9.16 24.04
CA GLU A 181 -16.82 -9.83 22.74
C GLU A 181 -17.93 -9.25 21.84
N PHE A 182 -17.68 -8.11 21.25
CA PHE A 182 -18.66 -7.29 20.52
C PHE A 182 -19.18 -7.93 19.22
N LEU A 183 -18.50 -8.91 18.65
CA LEU A 183 -18.96 -9.59 17.44
C LEU A 183 -20.31 -10.29 17.69
N MET A 184 -20.52 -10.85 18.89
CA MET A 184 -21.76 -11.51 19.26
C MET A 184 -22.96 -10.55 19.44
N ASP A 185 -22.74 -9.25 19.48
CA ASP A 185 -23.83 -8.28 19.42
C ASP A 185 -24.45 -8.22 18.01
N PHE A 186 -23.69 -8.62 17.02
CA PHE A 186 -24.11 -8.63 15.61
C PHE A 186 -24.53 -10.02 15.14
N PHE A 187 -23.72 -11.05 15.44
CA PHE A 187 -23.99 -12.43 15.06
C PHE A 187 -24.89 -13.12 16.09
N THR A 188 -25.96 -13.75 15.60
CA THR A 188 -26.85 -14.57 16.43
C THR A 188 -26.37 -16.03 16.56
N ASP A 189 -25.50 -16.46 15.64
CA ASP A 189 -24.90 -17.79 15.63
C ASP A 189 -23.36 -17.67 15.72
N ALA A 190 -22.80 -18.27 16.77
CA ALA A 190 -21.36 -18.30 16.99
C ALA A 190 -20.61 -19.06 15.89
N HIS A 191 -21.20 -20.10 15.30
CA HIS A 191 -20.54 -20.88 14.23
C HIS A 191 -20.45 -20.08 12.92
N ASP A 192 -21.46 -19.27 12.59
CA ASP A 192 -21.39 -18.34 11.45
C ASP A 192 -20.29 -17.28 11.70
N MET A 193 -20.26 -16.68 12.89
CA MET A 193 -19.20 -15.73 13.27
C MET A 193 -17.80 -16.36 13.14
N LEU A 194 -17.59 -17.54 13.70
CA LEU A 194 -16.31 -18.25 13.67
C LEU A 194 -15.91 -18.64 12.24
N SER A 195 -16.86 -19.05 11.41
CA SER A 195 -16.61 -19.37 10.01
C SER A 195 -16.17 -18.12 9.23
N LYS A 196 -16.81 -16.97 9.44
CA LYS A 196 -16.39 -15.71 8.83
C LYS A 196 -15.04 -15.22 9.37
N LEU A 197 -14.76 -15.45 10.65
CA LEU A 197 -13.46 -15.16 11.26
C LEU A 197 -12.35 -16.01 10.61
N PHE A 198 -12.59 -17.31 10.43
CA PHE A 198 -11.68 -18.19 9.69
C PHE A 198 -11.43 -17.71 8.26
N LEU A 199 -12.51 -17.39 7.54
CA LEU A 199 -12.41 -16.87 6.17
C LEU A 199 -11.58 -15.59 6.08
N LYS A 200 -11.52 -14.78 7.13
CA LYS A 200 -10.68 -13.59 7.19
C LYS A 200 -9.19 -13.91 7.03
N GLY A 201 -8.76 -15.12 7.27
CA GLY A 201 -7.39 -15.56 7.03
C GLY A 201 -6.93 -15.43 5.58
N TYR A 202 -7.77 -15.77 4.61
CA TYR A 202 -7.46 -15.69 3.17
C TYR A 202 -8.41 -14.81 2.36
N GLN A 203 -9.50 -14.33 2.93
CA GLN A 203 -10.26 -13.18 2.42
C GLN A 203 -9.84 -11.89 3.15
N TRP A 204 -8.56 -11.81 3.50
CA TRP A 204 -8.04 -10.83 4.42
C TRP A 204 -8.21 -9.37 4.00
N PRO A 205 -7.94 -8.90 2.77
CA PRO A 205 -8.23 -7.52 2.45
C PRO A 205 -9.73 -7.23 2.57
N PHE A 206 -10.07 -6.06 3.08
CA PHE A 206 -11.43 -5.56 3.03
C PHE A 206 -11.91 -5.50 1.59
N ASP A 207 -13.03 -6.13 1.29
CA ASP A 207 -13.64 -6.18 -0.04
C ASP A 207 -15.15 -5.90 0.11
N VAL A 208 -15.59 -4.80 -0.46
CA VAL A 208 -17.01 -4.37 -0.35
C VAL A 208 -17.99 -5.42 -0.86
N ARG A 209 -17.60 -6.27 -1.81
CA ARG A 209 -18.42 -7.38 -2.33
C ARG A 209 -18.64 -8.49 -1.30
N LYS A 210 -17.74 -8.59 -0.31
CA LYS A 210 -17.75 -9.62 0.74
C LYS A 210 -18.33 -9.11 2.07
N VAL A 211 -19.04 -7.97 2.05
CA VAL A 211 -19.67 -7.44 3.26
C VAL A 211 -20.90 -8.26 3.63
N ALA A 212 -21.80 -8.54 2.67
CA ALA A 212 -23.04 -9.28 2.94
C ALA A 212 -22.79 -10.76 3.24
N ASP A 213 -22.08 -11.46 2.34
CA ASP A 213 -21.97 -12.93 2.37
C ASP A 213 -20.57 -13.44 2.74
N GLY A 214 -19.59 -12.55 2.94
CA GLY A 214 -18.20 -12.90 3.21
C GLY A 214 -17.69 -12.41 4.56
N SER A 215 -16.36 -12.40 4.68
CA SER A 215 -15.68 -12.05 5.93
C SER A 215 -15.49 -10.55 6.16
N SER A 216 -15.79 -9.68 5.18
CA SER A 216 -15.53 -8.24 5.30
C SER A 216 -16.48 -7.51 6.27
N ILE A 217 -17.54 -8.17 6.73
CA ILE A 217 -18.34 -7.69 7.85
C ILE A 217 -17.51 -7.59 9.14
N ILE A 218 -16.53 -8.49 9.35
CA ILE A 218 -15.61 -8.43 10.51
C ILE A 218 -14.80 -7.13 10.49
N ASP A 219 -14.29 -6.71 9.31
CA ASP A 219 -13.56 -5.43 9.16
C ASP A 219 -14.44 -4.24 9.58
N ILE A 220 -15.70 -4.24 9.15
CA ILE A 220 -16.67 -3.18 9.48
C ILE A 220 -16.94 -3.15 10.99
N LEU A 221 -17.14 -4.29 11.62
CA LEU A 221 -17.42 -4.36 13.07
C LEU A 221 -16.21 -3.90 13.89
N VAL A 222 -14.98 -4.27 13.50
CA VAL A 222 -13.76 -3.75 14.11
C VAL A 222 -13.64 -2.24 13.89
N TYR A 223 -13.91 -1.74 12.69
CA TYR A 223 -13.91 -0.30 12.40
C TYR A 223 -14.92 0.45 13.27
N LEU A 224 -16.15 -0.06 13.42
CA LEU A 224 -17.18 0.55 14.26
C LEU A 224 -16.79 0.62 15.74
N GLU A 225 -16.13 -0.39 16.27
CA GLU A 225 -15.62 -0.36 17.65
C GLU A 225 -14.53 0.68 17.82
N THR A 226 -13.60 0.79 16.86
CA THR A 226 -12.55 1.82 16.91
C THR A 226 -13.13 3.24 16.76
N CYS A 227 -14.19 3.42 15.97
CA CYS A 227 -14.91 4.71 15.88
C CYS A 227 -15.61 5.13 17.19
N LYS A 228 -15.96 4.18 18.07
CA LYS A 228 -16.46 4.47 19.43
C LYS A 228 -15.35 4.87 20.40
N GLY A 229 -14.09 4.95 19.94
CA GLY A 229 -12.92 5.21 20.77
C GLY A 229 -12.45 4.01 21.59
N ARG A 230 -12.90 2.80 21.25
CA ARG A 230 -12.50 1.55 21.91
C ARG A 230 -11.27 0.95 21.23
N LYS A 231 -10.52 0.16 21.97
CA LYS A 231 -9.41 -0.66 21.45
C LYS A 231 -9.91 -2.06 21.15
N VAL A 232 -9.53 -2.63 20.03
CA VAL A 232 -9.92 -3.97 19.59
C VAL A 232 -8.71 -4.90 19.64
N TYR A 233 -8.92 -6.13 20.06
CA TYR A 233 -7.87 -7.12 20.27
C TYR A 233 -8.19 -8.49 19.67
N LEU A 234 -7.13 -9.18 19.24
CA LEU A 234 -7.11 -10.64 19.06
C LEU A 234 -6.48 -11.27 20.30
N ASP A 235 -7.19 -12.20 20.93
CA ASP A 235 -6.68 -13.00 22.03
C ASP A 235 -6.52 -14.46 21.59
N TYR A 236 -5.33 -14.98 21.75
CA TYR A 236 -5.00 -16.36 21.38
C TYR A 236 -5.02 -17.31 22.60
N ARG A 237 -5.15 -16.78 23.81
CA ARG A 237 -5.05 -17.55 25.07
C ARG A 237 -6.32 -18.33 25.39
N THR A 238 -7.46 -17.82 24.95
CA THR A 238 -8.78 -18.41 25.23
C THR A 238 -9.56 -18.57 23.93
N ASN A 239 -10.42 -19.59 23.90
CA ASN A 239 -11.33 -19.78 22.79
C ASN A 239 -12.43 -18.68 22.78
N PRO A 240 -12.92 -18.28 21.58
CA PRO A 240 -14.02 -17.33 21.45
C PRO A 240 -15.35 -17.90 21.93
N ALA A 241 -16.38 -17.05 22.04
CA ALA A 241 -17.75 -17.40 22.40
C ALA A 241 -17.88 -18.21 23.72
N GLY A 242 -17.11 -17.82 24.75
CA GLY A 242 -17.10 -18.48 26.04
C GLY A 242 -16.38 -19.83 26.07
N GLY A 243 -15.70 -20.20 25.00
CA GLY A 243 -14.90 -21.43 24.90
C GLY A 243 -15.65 -22.66 24.41
N GLU A 244 -16.96 -22.56 24.26
CA GLU A 244 -17.81 -23.68 23.82
C GLU A 244 -18.24 -23.50 22.36
N PHE A 245 -17.60 -24.25 21.46
CA PHE A 245 -18.03 -24.38 20.06
C PHE A 245 -17.65 -25.75 19.50
N SER A 246 -18.37 -26.18 18.46
CA SER A 246 -18.11 -27.43 17.74
C SER A 246 -17.46 -27.14 16.40
N TYR A 247 -16.34 -27.80 16.12
CA TYR A 247 -15.71 -27.71 14.79
C TYR A 247 -16.61 -28.25 13.67
N ASP A 248 -17.45 -29.25 13.98
CA ASP A 248 -18.39 -29.87 13.04
C ASP A 248 -19.48 -28.89 12.56
N ALA A 249 -19.79 -27.87 13.36
CA ALA A 249 -20.79 -26.85 13.04
C ALA A 249 -20.24 -25.68 12.21
N LEU A 250 -18.91 -25.62 12.00
CA LEU A 250 -18.30 -24.63 11.12
C LEU A 250 -18.67 -24.89 9.67
N LEU A 251 -18.61 -23.84 8.82
CA LEU A 251 -18.75 -24.02 7.38
C LEU A 251 -17.73 -25.04 6.85
N PRO A 252 -18.10 -25.85 5.85
CA PRO A 252 -17.26 -26.95 5.35
C PRO A 252 -15.83 -26.54 5.05
N GLU A 253 -15.62 -25.37 4.44
CA GLU A 253 -14.29 -24.86 4.09
C GLU A 253 -13.39 -24.65 5.34
N ALA A 254 -13.95 -24.09 6.41
CA ALA A 254 -13.23 -23.87 7.67
C ALA A 254 -12.92 -25.20 8.37
N ARG A 255 -13.93 -26.08 8.47
CA ARG A 255 -13.80 -27.39 9.10
C ARG A 255 -12.75 -28.24 8.39
N GLU A 256 -12.90 -28.47 7.08
CA GLU A 256 -11.96 -29.30 6.31
C GLU A 256 -10.53 -28.78 6.35
N TYR A 257 -10.34 -27.47 6.38
CA TYR A 257 -9.00 -26.90 6.48
C TYR A 257 -8.36 -27.21 7.83
N LEU A 258 -9.09 -26.99 8.94
CA LEU A 258 -8.59 -27.27 10.29
C LEU A 258 -8.37 -28.77 10.54
N GLU A 259 -9.24 -29.64 10.04
CA GLU A 259 -9.07 -31.09 10.08
C GLU A 259 -7.79 -31.53 9.33
N ARG A 260 -7.58 -31.04 8.09
CA ARG A 260 -6.38 -31.36 7.29
C ARG A 260 -5.10 -30.79 7.90
N ALA A 261 -5.19 -29.66 8.58
CA ALA A 261 -4.09 -29.07 9.32
C ALA A 261 -3.82 -29.77 10.67
N GLY A 262 -4.69 -30.69 11.09
CA GLY A 262 -4.63 -31.33 12.41
C GLY A 262 -4.82 -30.32 13.56
N ALA A 263 -5.62 -29.27 13.35
CA ALA A 263 -5.74 -28.12 14.25
C ALA A 263 -7.13 -28.03 14.94
N CYS A 264 -7.87 -29.13 15.03
CA CYS A 264 -9.15 -29.22 15.75
C CYS A 264 -8.94 -29.57 17.24
N PHE A 265 -8.17 -28.73 17.96
CA PHE A 265 -7.84 -28.96 19.38
C PHE A 265 -7.53 -27.67 20.12
N GLY A 266 -7.54 -27.73 21.45
CA GLY A 266 -6.93 -26.76 22.38
C GLY A 266 -7.39 -25.30 22.19
N THR A 267 -6.50 -24.40 22.48
CA THR A 267 -6.66 -22.94 22.40
C THR A 267 -6.12 -22.39 21.09
N PRO A 268 -6.47 -21.15 20.70
CA PRO A 268 -5.93 -20.52 19.49
C PRO A 268 -4.40 -20.45 19.47
N ILE A 269 -3.74 -20.20 20.62
CA ILE A 269 -2.27 -20.15 20.67
C ILE A 269 -1.63 -21.52 20.43
N GLU A 270 -2.24 -22.60 20.95
CA GLU A 270 -1.75 -23.96 20.71
C GLU A 270 -1.91 -24.35 19.24
N ARG A 271 -3.04 -23.98 18.61
CA ARG A 271 -3.25 -24.16 17.17
C ARG A 271 -2.26 -23.31 16.35
N LEU A 272 -2.01 -22.06 16.76
CA LEU A 272 -1.05 -21.18 16.07
C LEU A 272 0.37 -21.72 16.18
N ALA A 273 0.77 -22.20 17.35
CA ALA A 273 2.08 -22.84 17.53
C ALA A 273 2.23 -24.10 16.67
N HIS A 274 1.18 -24.93 16.59
CA HIS A 274 1.17 -26.12 15.76
C HIS A 274 1.26 -25.79 14.25
N MET A 275 0.51 -24.80 13.78
CA MET A 275 0.40 -24.48 12.36
C MET A 275 1.52 -23.53 11.88
N ASN A 276 1.97 -22.60 12.72
CA ASN A 276 2.87 -21.52 12.30
C ASN A 276 3.60 -20.89 13.49
N GLN A 277 4.47 -21.64 14.17
CA GLN A 277 5.30 -21.11 15.27
C GLN A 277 6.05 -19.80 14.89
N PRO A 278 6.60 -19.64 13.66
CA PRO A 278 7.26 -18.38 13.26
C PRO A 278 6.36 -17.14 13.35
N ALA A 279 5.04 -17.29 13.28
CA ALA A 279 4.10 -16.18 13.46
C ALA A 279 4.08 -15.67 14.91
N ILE A 280 4.24 -16.55 15.90
CA ILE A 280 4.38 -16.21 17.31
C ILE A 280 5.74 -15.58 17.58
N ASP A 281 6.78 -16.20 17.04
CA ASP A 281 8.17 -15.73 17.21
C ASP A 281 8.35 -14.31 16.64
N PHE A 282 7.72 -14.00 15.52
CA PHE A 282 7.72 -12.66 14.93
C PHE A 282 7.23 -11.59 15.92
N TYR A 283 6.13 -11.81 16.61
CA TYR A 283 5.62 -10.86 17.58
C TYR A 283 6.49 -10.79 18.84
N ARG A 284 6.98 -11.94 19.30
CA ARG A 284 7.91 -12.01 20.45
C ARG A 284 9.20 -11.22 20.19
N ASP A 285 9.77 -11.30 18.98
CA ASP A 285 10.94 -10.51 18.56
C ASP A 285 10.66 -9.00 18.55
N LYS A 286 9.40 -8.60 18.49
CA LYS A 286 8.93 -7.20 18.56
C LYS A 286 8.42 -6.79 19.93
N GLY A 287 8.59 -7.65 20.94
CA GLY A 287 8.20 -7.37 22.33
C GLY A 287 6.73 -7.66 22.66
N VAL A 288 6.01 -8.38 21.79
CA VAL A 288 4.62 -8.80 22.02
C VAL A 288 4.57 -10.31 22.16
N ASP A 289 4.31 -10.80 23.38
CA ASP A 289 4.19 -12.23 23.66
C ASP A 289 2.71 -12.69 23.59
N LEU A 290 2.34 -13.35 22.49
CA LEU A 290 0.97 -13.83 22.26
C LEU A 290 0.51 -14.92 23.25
N TYR A 291 1.43 -15.53 24.01
CA TYR A 291 1.07 -16.46 25.09
C TYR A 291 0.53 -15.73 26.32
N THR A 292 0.91 -14.47 26.54
CA THR A 292 0.63 -13.75 27.78
C THR A 292 -0.25 -12.52 27.60
N GLN A 293 -0.29 -11.94 26.40
CA GLN A 293 -1.04 -10.70 26.14
C GLN A 293 -1.81 -10.74 24.81
N PRO A 294 -2.94 -10.04 24.73
CA PRO A 294 -3.69 -9.90 23.47
C PRO A 294 -2.99 -8.93 22.52
N LEU A 295 -3.31 -9.06 21.24
CA LEU A 295 -2.77 -8.26 20.14
C LEU A 295 -3.76 -7.18 19.73
N GLU A 296 -3.44 -5.89 19.94
CA GLU A 296 -4.28 -4.78 19.50
C GLU A 296 -4.32 -4.71 17.98
N ILE A 297 -5.54 -4.60 17.41
CA ILE A 297 -5.78 -4.57 15.97
C ILE A 297 -6.67 -3.39 15.57
N ALA A 298 -6.55 -2.99 14.30
CA ALA A 298 -7.44 -2.02 13.66
C ALA A 298 -7.55 -2.30 12.16
N LEU A 299 -8.53 -1.68 11.50
CA LEU A 299 -8.59 -1.63 10.04
C LEU A 299 -7.57 -0.62 9.54
N CYS A 300 -6.53 -1.08 8.85
CA CYS A 300 -5.39 -0.28 8.44
C CYS A 300 -5.20 -0.28 6.92
N ALA A 301 -4.64 0.82 6.39
CA ALA A 301 -4.14 0.86 5.02
C ALA A 301 -2.99 -0.15 4.87
N GLN A 302 -3.03 -0.92 3.79
CA GLN A 302 -2.08 -2.00 3.52
C GLN A 302 -1.25 -1.76 2.27
N HIS A 303 -1.86 -1.34 1.16
CA HIS A 303 -1.20 -1.16 -0.11
C HIS A 303 -1.93 -0.13 -0.98
N ASN A 304 -1.18 0.75 -1.64
CA ASN A 304 -1.71 1.58 -2.72
C ASN A 304 -1.65 0.78 -4.02
N ASN A 305 -2.80 0.47 -4.60
CA ASN A 305 -2.89 -0.21 -5.90
C ASN A 305 -2.69 0.78 -7.05
N GLY A 306 -3.19 2.01 -6.89
CA GLY A 306 -2.84 3.16 -7.71
C GLY A 306 -1.51 3.79 -7.28
N GLY A 307 -1.12 4.88 -7.92
CA GLY A 307 0.15 5.57 -7.64
C GLY A 307 0.55 6.48 -8.80
N ILE A 308 1.83 6.54 -9.10
CA ILE A 308 2.37 7.30 -10.22
C ILE A 308 2.18 6.54 -11.53
N GLY A 309 1.64 7.21 -12.56
CA GLY A 309 1.48 6.68 -13.91
C GLY A 309 2.83 6.32 -14.54
N ILE A 310 2.88 5.16 -15.21
CA ILE A 310 4.09 4.62 -15.83
C ILE A 310 3.80 4.04 -17.21
N ASP A 311 4.83 3.97 -18.03
CA ASP A 311 4.87 3.19 -19.27
C ASP A 311 5.40 1.75 -19.02
N CYS A 312 5.57 0.96 -20.06
CA CYS A 312 6.09 -0.41 -19.97
C CYS A 312 7.57 -0.50 -19.55
N TRP A 313 8.26 0.62 -19.40
CA TRP A 313 9.62 0.75 -18.86
C TRP A 313 9.66 1.34 -17.46
N TRP A 314 8.50 1.53 -16.85
CA TRP A 314 8.32 2.21 -15.55
C TRP A 314 8.75 3.67 -15.55
N GLN A 315 8.90 4.30 -16.73
CA GLN A 315 9.12 5.74 -16.87
C GLN A 315 7.78 6.46 -16.71
N THR A 316 7.81 7.59 -16.03
CA THR A 316 6.65 8.49 -15.90
C THR A 316 6.56 9.44 -17.11
N ASP A 317 5.56 10.32 -17.12
CA ASP A 317 5.46 11.41 -18.11
C ASP A 317 6.64 12.40 -18.02
N VAL A 318 7.37 12.42 -16.91
CA VAL A 318 8.59 13.22 -16.73
C VAL A 318 9.79 12.38 -17.19
N LYS A 319 10.47 12.83 -18.25
CA LYS A 319 11.62 12.14 -18.82
C LYS A 319 12.74 11.99 -17.80
N GLY A 320 13.25 10.77 -17.66
CA GLY A 320 14.30 10.43 -16.67
C GLY A 320 13.75 10.16 -15.26
N LEU A 321 12.45 10.27 -15.03
CA LEU A 321 11.82 9.89 -13.76
C LEU A 321 11.10 8.55 -13.91
N PHE A 322 11.47 7.58 -13.10
CA PHE A 322 10.91 6.23 -13.07
C PHE A 322 10.26 5.99 -11.71
N ALA A 323 9.04 5.48 -11.68
CA ALA A 323 8.39 5.06 -10.44
C ALA A 323 8.40 3.53 -10.36
N VAL A 324 8.76 2.96 -9.20
CA VAL A 324 8.87 1.51 -9.02
C VAL A 324 8.23 1.05 -7.71
N GLY A 325 7.94 -0.24 -7.61
CA GLY A 325 7.29 -0.82 -6.43
C GLY A 325 5.89 -0.28 -6.22
N GLU A 326 5.50 -0.08 -4.97
CA GLU A 326 4.18 0.42 -4.59
C GLU A 326 3.91 1.86 -5.06
N ALA A 327 4.96 2.66 -5.31
CA ALA A 327 4.80 4.01 -5.84
C ALA A 327 4.30 4.03 -7.29
N ALA A 328 4.54 2.95 -8.05
CA ALA A 328 4.07 2.80 -9.43
C ALA A 328 2.64 2.25 -9.46
N ALA A 329 1.78 2.86 -10.26
CA ALA A 329 0.40 2.41 -10.44
C ALA A 329 0.31 1.20 -11.37
N SER A 330 0.86 0.07 -10.96
CA SER A 330 0.84 -1.17 -11.74
C SER A 330 -0.39 -2.03 -11.47
N HIS A 331 -1.17 -1.72 -10.44
CA HIS A 331 -2.37 -2.45 -10.05
C HIS A 331 -3.65 -1.62 -10.25
N GLY A 332 -4.80 -2.28 -10.14
CA GLY A 332 -6.12 -1.67 -10.23
C GLY A 332 -6.95 -1.89 -8.96
N VAL A 333 -8.26 -2.17 -9.13
CA VAL A 333 -9.23 -2.31 -8.03
C VAL A 333 -8.79 -3.37 -7.01
N TYR A 334 -8.39 -4.55 -7.50
CA TYR A 334 -7.90 -5.65 -6.66
C TYR A 334 -6.49 -6.03 -7.09
N ARG A 335 -5.65 -6.32 -6.12
CA ARG A 335 -4.29 -6.78 -6.34
C ARG A 335 -4.17 -8.23 -5.83
N PRO A 336 -3.77 -9.20 -6.68
CA PRO A 336 -3.48 -10.56 -6.23
C PRO A 336 -2.38 -10.61 -5.17
N GLY A 337 -2.52 -11.48 -4.18
CA GLY A 337 -1.52 -11.66 -3.14
C GLY A 337 -0.17 -12.06 -3.71
N GLY A 338 0.91 -11.56 -3.10
CA GLY A 338 2.29 -11.77 -3.57
C GLY A 338 2.75 -10.82 -4.68
N THR A 339 1.83 -10.19 -5.45
CA THR A 339 2.22 -9.34 -6.59
C THR A 339 2.88 -8.01 -6.17
N ALA A 340 2.66 -7.52 -4.95
CA ALA A 340 3.31 -6.29 -4.47
C ALA A 340 4.84 -6.38 -4.54
N LEU A 341 5.42 -7.46 -4.02
CA LEU A 341 6.87 -7.67 -4.09
C LEU A 341 7.34 -7.96 -5.52
N ASN A 342 6.55 -8.72 -6.29
CA ASN A 342 6.84 -9.00 -7.69
C ASN A 342 6.89 -7.72 -8.54
N ALA A 343 5.89 -6.84 -8.42
CA ALA A 343 5.84 -5.56 -9.13
C ALA A 343 7.08 -4.69 -8.84
N GLY A 344 7.54 -4.69 -7.57
CA GLY A 344 8.79 -4.01 -7.21
C GLY A 344 10.02 -4.56 -7.91
N GLN A 345 10.16 -5.88 -7.98
CA GLN A 345 11.29 -6.54 -8.64
C GLN A 345 11.26 -6.33 -10.16
N VAL A 346 10.09 -6.52 -10.78
CA VAL A 346 9.94 -6.32 -12.22
C VAL A 346 10.14 -4.87 -12.61
N GLY A 347 9.50 -3.93 -11.91
CA GLY A 347 9.61 -2.50 -12.19
C GLY A 347 11.04 -1.98 -12.06
N SER A 348 11.73 -2.35 -10.99
CA SER A 348 13.14 -1.98 -10.80
C SER A 348 14.04 -2.57 -11.91
N THR A 349 13.79 -3.80 -12.34
CA THR A 349 14.53 -4.45 -13.43
C THR A 349 14.29 -3.72 -14.75
N ARG A 350 13.03 -3.42 -15.10
CA ARG A 350 12.68 -2.71 -16.34
C ARG A 350 13.29 -1.31 -16.39
N ALA A 351 13.14 -0.54 -15.31
CA ALA A 351 13.74 0.80 -15.21
C ALA A 351 15.27 0.75 -15.39
N ALA A 352 15.93 -0.18 -14.70
CA ALA A 352 17.38 -0.35 -14.81
C ALA A 352 17.83 -0.74 -16.23
N GLN A 353 17.12 -1.66 -16.90
CA GLN A 353 17.39 -2.05 -18.28
C GLN A 353 17.27 -0.86 -19.24
N TYR A 354 16.19 -0.07 -19.12
CA TYR A 354 15.99 1.11 -19.97
C TYR A 354 17.09 2.15 -19.73
N ILE A 355 17.41 2.45 -18.47
CA ILE A 355 18.46 3.43 -18.14
C ILE A 355 19.79 2.99 -18.71
N ALA A 356 20.16 1.72 -18.53
CA ALA A 356 21.43 1.19 -19.03
C ALA A 356 21.54 1.24 -20.56
N ALA A 357 20.45 0.92 -21.27
CA ALA A 357 20.44 0.84 -22.72
C ALA A 357 20.19 2.18 -23.43
N ARG A 358 19.36 3.07 -22.84
CA ARG A 358 18.78 4.23 -23.54
C ARG A 358 19.14 5.59 -22.95
N CYS A 359 19.58 5.66 -21.69
CA CYS A 359 19.86 6.92 -21.01
C CYS A 359 21.36 7.27 -21.09
N GLN A 360 21.89 7.39 -22.29
CA GLN A 360 23.28 7.79 -22.53
C GLN A 360 23.44 9.33 -22.47
N GLY A 361 24.67 9.84 -22.32
CA GLY A 361 24.98 11.26 -22.26
C GLY A 361 25.01 11.85 -20.83
N ASP A 362 25.18 13.17 -20.76
CA ASP A 362 25.30 13.92 -19.50
C ASP A 362 23.95 14.34 -18.93
N ALA A 363 23.93 14.75 -17.66
CA ALA A 363 22.77 15.36 -17.04
C ALA A 363 22.44 16.71 -17.75
N PRO A 364 21.13 17.11 -17.80
CA PRO A 364 20.74 18.37 -18.43
C PRO A 364 21.48 19.59 -17.90
N ALA A 365 21.76 20.56 -18.78
CA ALA A 365 22.52 21.76 -18.43
C ALA A 365 21.77 22.71 -17.47
N CYS A 366 20.45 22.61 -17.40
CA CYS A 366 19.59 23.44 -16.54
C CYS A 366 19.77 23.21 -15.02
N PHE A 367 20.52 22.19 -14.61
CA PHE A 367 20.68 21.82 -13.20
C PHE A 367 21.02 23.01 -12.29
N ASP A 368 22.01 23.82 -12.66
CA ASP A 368 22.48 24.91 -11.77
C ASP A 368 21.39 25.98 -11.56
N THR A 369 20.59 26.28 -12.59
CA THR A 369 19.47 27.22 -12.49
C THR A 369 18.35 26.67 -11.60
N GLU A 370 17.91 25.44 -11.88
CA GLU A 370 16.84 24.78 -11.13
C GLU A 370 17.24 24.51 -9.68
N ALA A 371 18.50 24.14 -9.45
CA ALA A 371 19.05 23.92 -8.12
C ALA A 371 19.06 25.23 -7.29
N ALA A 372 19.48 26.34 -7.87
CA ALA A 372 19.48 27.64 -7.20
C ALA A 372 18.06 28.12 -6.84
N ALA A 373 17.11 27.96 -7.77
CA ALA A 373 15.71 28.31 -7.54
C ALA A 373 15.09 27.44 -6.42
N ALA A 374 15.25 26.11 -6.50
CA ALA A 374 14.73 25.18 -5.50
C ALA A 374 15.36 25.39 -4.11
N LEU A 375 16.67 25.63 -4.06
CA LEU A 375 17.37 25.92 -2.81
C LEU A 375 16.83 27.20 -2.15
N THR A 376 16.62 28.26 -2.94
CA THR A 376 16.05 29.53 -2.46
C THR A 376 14.64 29.32 -1.90
N GLU A 377 13.78 28.61 -2.61
CA GLU A 377 12.41 28.29 -2.20
C GLU A 377 12.38 27.49 -0.91
N MET A 378 13.13 26.37 -0.85
CA MET A 378 13.10 25.47 0.31
C MET A 378 13.81 26.09 1.53
N ALA A 379 14.85 26.89 1.35
CA ALA A 379 15.48 27.63 2.44
C ALA A 379 14.52 28.71 2.99
N ALA A 380 13.83 29.46 2.15
CA ALA A 380 12.84 30.44 2.57
C ALA A 380 11.69 29.78 3.37
N LEU A 381 11.23 28.60 2.93
CA LEU A 381 10.23 27.81 3.67
C LEU A 381 10.76 27.38 5.05
N ALA A 382 12.00 26.90 5.12
CA ALA A 382 12.63 26.53 6.39
C ALA A 382 12.69 27.72 7.37
N ASP A 383 13.08 28.88 6.87
CA ASP A 383 13.20 30.10 7.69
C ASP A 383 11.83 30.62 8.15
N ALA A 384 10.82 30.58 7.28
CA ALA A 384 9.43 30.96 7.62
C ALA A 384 8.80 30.04 8.68
N CYS A 385 9.17 28.76 8.67
CA CYS A 385 8.66 27.77 9.63
C CYS A 385 9.46 27.72 10.94
N ARG A 386 10.56 28.48 11.08
CA ARG A 386 11.37 28.50 12.32
C ARG A 386 10.63 29.20 13.44
N ALA A 387 10.62 28.58 14.64
CA ALA A 387 10.06 29.17 15.86
C ALA A 387 10.74 28.57 17.11
N ASP A 388 10.53 29.18 18.28
CA ASP A 388 11.03 28.63 19.56
C ASP A 388 10.29 27.34 19.95
N THR A 389 9.02 27.22 19.55
CA THR A 389 8.18 26.05 19.78
C THR A 389 7.56 25.58 18.48
N GLY A 390 7.62 24.25 18.21
CA GLY A 390 7.07 23.65 17.03
C GLY A 390 5.63 23.14 17.22
N ASN A 391 4.85 23.13 16.13
CA ASN A 391 3.52 22.52 16.07
C ASN A 391 3.41 21.45 14.99
N VAL A 392 4.45 21.25 14.19
CA VAL A 392 4.43 20.37 13.01
C VAL A 392 4.02 18.93 13.34
N ARG A 393 4.40 18.43 14.53
CA ARG A 393 4.05 17.08 14.96
C ARG A 393 2.54 16.93 15.20
N ALA A 394 1.93 17.90 15.85
CA ALA A 394 0.49 17.93 16.09
C ALA A 394 -0.30 18.07 14.78
N LEU A 395 0.18 18.93 13.87
CA LEU A 395 -0.43 19.10 12.55
C LEU A 395 -0.32 17.83 11.70
N TRP A 396 0.82 17.13 11.77
CA TRP A 396 0.99 15.83 11.13
C TRP A 396 -0.03 14.81 11.63
N GLN A 397 -0.16 14.67 12.95
CA GLN A 397 -1.11 13.73 13.55
C GLN A 397 -2.55 14.09 13.19
N HIS A 398 -2.90 15.37 13.20
CA HIS A 398 -4.22 15.85 12.80
C HIS A 398 -4.52 15.51 11.33
N ALA A 399 -3.61 15.84 10.41
CA ALA A 399 -3.79 15.57 9.00
C ALA A 399 -3.89 14.06 8.69
N ALA A 400 -3.08 13.23 9.36
CA ALA A 400 -3.16 11.78 9.23
C ALA A 400 -4.50 11.22 9.77
N GLY A 401 -4.97 11.74 10.91
CA GLY A 401 -6.25 11.37 11.52
C GLY A 401 -7.45 11.73 10.63
N GLU A 402 -7.48 12.95 10.10
CA GLU A 402 -8.55 13.40 9.19
C GLU A 402 -8.58 12.58 7.89
N MET A 403 -7.43 12.27 7.30
CA MET A 403 -7.38 11.40 6.12
C MET A 403 -7.87 9.99 6.44
N SER A 404 -7.52 9.43 7.61
CA SER A 404 -8.03 8.13 8.06
C SER A 404 -9.53 8.14 8.29
N ARG A 405 -10.09 9.27 8.71
CA ARG A 405 -11.52 9.43 8.98
C ARG A 405 -12.37 9.52 7.70
N CYS A 406 -11.90 10.24 6.67
CA CYS A 406 -12.71 10.55 5.49
C CYS A 406 -12.26 9.88 4.18
N GLY A 407 -10.98 9.56 4.03
CA GLY A 407 -10.40 9.00 2.82
C GLY A 407 -9.92 7.55 2.92
N ALA A 408 -10.21 6.85 4.03
CA ALA A 408 -9.80 5.46 4.23
C ALA A 408 -10.72 4.44 3.51
N ALA A 409 -11.02 3.32 4.15
CA ALA A 409 -11.87 2.27 3.58
C ALA A 409 -13.36 2.67 3.53
N ILE A 410 -13.84 3.46 4.50
CA ILE A 410 -15.22 3.95 4.57
C ILE A 410 -15.21 5.43 4.20
N ARG A 411 -15.92 5.79 3.14
CA ARG A 411 -15.82 7.09 2.46
C ARG A 411 -17.18 7.75 2.32
N ASP A 412 -17.32 8.91 2.91
CA ASP A 412 -18.46 9.80 2.69
C ASP A 412 -18.08 10.89 1.67
N PRO A 413 -18.71 10.96 0.48
CA PRO A 413 -18.37 11.95 -0.54
C PRO A 413 -18.47 13.41 -0.06
N ALA A 414 -19.34 13.72 0.89
CA ALA A 414 -19.45 15.07 1.45
C ALA A 414 -18.25 15.41 2.35
N GLN A 415 -17.85 14.46 3.20
CA GLN A 415 -16.66 14.63 4.06
C GLN A 415 -15.36 14.71 3.27
N ILE A 416 -15.21 13.91 2.19
CA ILE A 416 -14.07 13.99 1.28
C ILE A 416 -13.93 15.41 0.71
N ARG A 417 -15.02 15.98 0.18
CA ARG A 417 -15.01 17.35 -0.37
C ARG A 417 -14.75 18.41 0.69
N ALA A 418 -15.29 18.24 1.89
CA ALA A 418 -15.08 19.18 2.99
C ALA A 418 -13.62 19.19 3.44
N TYR A 419 -13.02 18.01 3.63
CA TYR A 419 -11.61 17.91 4.02
C TYR A 419 -10.67 18.34 2.90
N GLY A 420 -10.99 18.07 1.64
CA GLY A 420 -10.23 18.58 0.48
C GLY A 420 -10.07 20.10 0.51
N LYS A 421 -11.15 20.85 0.83
CA LYS A 421 -11.07 22.31 1.00
C LYS A 421 -10.18 22.73 2.19
N GLN A 422 -10.17 21.97 3.28
CA GLN A 422 -9.28 22.25 4.42
C GLN A 422 -7.82 22.03 4.05
N VAL A 423 -7.50 20.96 3.31
CA VAL A 423 -6.14 20.69 2.82
C VAL A 423 -5.65 21.80 1.89
N GLU A 424 -6.49 22.31 0.99
CA GLU A 424 -6.16 23.46 0.14
C GLU A 424 -5.84 24.72 0.99
N ALA A 425 -6.67 25.02 1.99
CA ALA A 425 -6.43 26.13 2.89
C ALA A 425 -5.13 25.96 3.72
N GLN A 426 -4.84 24.75 4.19
CA GLN A 426 -3.61 24.44 4.90
C GLN A 426 -2.37 24.61 4.01
N LEU A 427 -2.42 24.18 2.75
CA LEU A 427 -1.34 24.38 1.79
C LEU A 427 -1.13 25.86 1.47
N ALA A 428 -2.20 26.62 1.27
CA ALA A 428 -2.13 28.05 1.00
C ALA A 428 -1.52 28.84 2.18
N GLY A 429 -1.84 28.47 3.42
CA GLY A 429 -1.32 29.10 4.64
C GLY A 429 -0.11 28.39 5.25
N PHE A 430 0.54 27.46 4.55
CA PHE A 430 1.51 26.52 5.13
C PHE A 430 2.67 27.21 5.86
N ALA A 431 3.38 28.12 5.18
CA ALA A 431 4.55 28.80 5.73
C ALA A 431 4.24 29.68 6.96
N GLN A 432 2.99 30.19 7.06
CA GLN A 432 2.54 31.02 8.18
C GLN A 432 2.14 30.17 9.40
N THR A 433 1.54 29.02 9.17
CA THR A 433 0.89 28.22 10.22
C THR A 433 1.77 27.10 10.77
N VAL A 434 2.64 26.51 9.93
CA VAL A 434 3.51 25.39 10.33
C VAL A 434 4.77 25.92 10.99
N LYS A 435 5.10 25.38 12.18
CA LYS A 435 6.27 25.81 12.96
C LYS A 435 7.10 24.61 13.41
N ALA A 436 8.42 24.77 13.33
CA ALA A 436 9.43 23.83 13.79
C ALA A 436 10.31 24.47 14.86
N GLY A 437 10.35 23.89 16.06
CA GLY A 437 11.18 24.33 17.19
C GLY A 437 12.55 23.65 17.23
N SER A 438 12.82 22.73 16.32
CA SER A 438 14.09 21.99 16.26
C SER A 438 14.45 21.57 14.84
N ARG A 439 15.70 21.16 14.64
CA ARG A 439 16.19 20.64 13.33
C ARG A 439 15.49 19.35 12.89
N THR A 440 15.21 18.47 13.84
CA THR A 440 14.47 17.23 13.55
C THR A 440 13.03 17.52 13.13
N GLU A 441 12.42 18.56 13.66
CA GLU A 441 11.11 19.01 13.24
C GLU A 441 11.11 19.69 11.87
N LEU A 442 12.22 20.29 11.43
CA LEU A 442 12.34 20.80 10.08
C LEU A 442 12.18 19.70 9.03
N ALA A 443 12.74 18.51 9.25
CA ALA A 443 12.49 17.36 8.38
C ALA A 443 11.00 16.98 8.29
N MET A 444 10.26 17.14 9.41
CA MET A 444 8.82 16.91 9.43
C MET A 444 8.03 18.01 8.71
N VAL A 445 8.53 19.25 8.64
CA VAL A 445 7.88 20.32 7.85
C VAL A 445 7.77 19.91 6.39
N TYR A 446 8.87 19.46 5.78
CA TYR A 446 8.85 19.02 4.38
C TYR A 446 7.98 17.78 4.18
N ARG A 447 8.04 16.82 5.12
CA ARG A 447 7.17 15.64 5.06
C ARG A 447 5.69 15.98 5.19
N LEU A 448 5.34 16.94 6.06
CA LEU A 448 3.96 17.39 6.21
C LEU A 448 3.47 18.07 4.92
N ARG A 449 4.31 18.91 4.29
CA ARG A 449 3.99 19.52 3.01
C ARG A 449 3.72 18.46 1.94
N ASP A 450 4.60 17.48 1.81
CA ASP A 450 4.45 16.38 0.86
C ASP A 450 3.19 15.53 1.15
N MET A 451 2.91 15.25 2.42
CA MET A 451 1.69 14.55 2.83
C MET A 451 0.43 15.34 2.44
N LEU A 452 0.40 16.64 2.66
CA LEU A 452 -0.75 17.48 2.29
C LEU A 452 -0.94 17.57 0.78
N LEU A 453 0.15 17.65 -0.01
CA LEU A 453 0.09 17.58 -1.46
C LEU A 453 -0.47 16.23 -1.94
N SER A 454 -0.04 15.14 -1.33
CA SER A 454 -0.56 13.80 -1.61
C SER A 454 -2.04 13.69 -1.21
N GLN A 455 -2.44 14.18 -0.04
CA GLN A 455 -3.84 14.19 0.40
C GLN A 455 -4.71 15.01 -0.54
N ARG A 456 -4.25 16.18 -1.01
CA ARG A 456 -4.94 16.97 -2.03
C ARG A 456 -5.21 16.14 -3.29
N ALA A 457 -4.20 15.44 -3.80
CA ALA A 457 -4.35 14.59 -4.98
C ALA A 457 -5.35 13.45 -4.74
N TYR A 458 -5.21 12.71 -3.64
CA TYR A 458 -6.12 11.60 -3.30
C TYR A 458 -7.57 12.06 -3.11
N LEU A 459 -7.79 13.15 -2.36
CA LEU A 459 -9.13 13.67 -2.10
C LEU A 459 -9.79 14.23 -3.37
N THR A 460 -9.01 14.87 -4.25
CA THR A 460 -9.48 15.30 -5.57
C THR A 460 -9.87 14.11 -6.44
N ALA A 461 -9.05 13.07 -6.49
CA ALA A 461 -9.34 11.85 -7.23
C ALA A 461 -10.61 11.15 -6.72
N MET A 462 -10.79 11.05 -5.39
CA MET A 462 -11.99 10.46 -4.77
C MET A 462 -13.25 11.28 -5.05
N ALA A 463 -13.16 12.62 -4.98
CA ALA A 463 -14.27 13.51 -5.27
C ALA A 463 -14.68 13.44 -6.75
N ASP A 464 -13.71 13.43 -7.66
CA ASP A 464 -13.92 13.29 -9.10
C ASP A 464 -14.52 11.92 -9.45
N TYR A 465 -14.00 10.83 -8.85
CA TYR A 465 -14.54 9.48 -9.03
C TYR A 465 -16.04 9.41 -8.73
N THR A 466 -16.47 9.95 -7.58
CA THR A 466 -17.88 9.96 -7.20
C THR A 466 -18.72 10.91 -8.07
N ALA A 467 -18.14 12.02 -8.52
CA ALA A 467 -18.82 12.96 -9.44
C ALA A 467 -19.08 12.33 -10.82
N HIS A 468 -18.24 11.40 -11.25
CA HIS A 468 -18.41 10.60 -12.47
C HIS A 468 -19.28 9.33 -12.26
N GLY A 469 -20.02 9.24 -11.16
CA GLY A 469 -20.92 8.13 -10.88
C GLY A 469 -20.25 6.88 -10.31
N GLY A 470 -19.00 6.98 -9.91
CA GLY A 470 -18.25 5.90 -9.27
C GLY A 470 -18.89 5.44 -7.96
N LYS A 471 -18.94 4.13 -7.74
CA LYS A 471 -19.57 3.46 -6.60
C LYS A 471 -18.53 2.64 -5.82
N SER A 472 -19.00 1.91 -4.80
CA SER A 472 -18.12 1.10 -3.95
C SER A 472 -17.49 -0.05 -4.73
N ARG A 473 -16.14 -0.16 -4.63
CA ARG A 473 -15.36 -1.25 -5.23
C ARG A 473 -14.05 -1.46 -4.46
N GLY A 474 -13.49 -2.64 -4.57
CA GLY A 474 -12.23 -2.97 -3.89
C GLY A 474 -12.35 -2.82 -2.39
N SER A 475 -11.39 -2.14 -1.78
CA SER A 475 -11.40 -1.81 -0.36
C SER A 475 -11.95 -0.41 -0.07
N ALA A 476 -12.84 0.12 -0.93
CA ALA A 476 -13.46 1.42 -0.76
C ALA A 476 -14.98 1.32 -0.75
N LEU A 477 -15.60 1.53 0.41
CA LEU A 477 -17.04 1.67 0.57
C LEU A 477 -17.39 3.16 0.52
N TYR A 478 -18.05 3.59 -0.56
CA TYR A 478 -18.59 4.94 -0.69
C TYR A 478 -20.04 4.96 -0.25
N THR A 479 -20.38 5.83 0.72
CA THR A 479 -21.77 6.03 1.15
C THR A 479 -22.61 6.56 0.00
N ASP A 480 -23.71 5.85 -0.31
CA ASP A 480 -24.72 6.25 -1.29
C ASP A 480 -26.10 6.13 -0.68
N LEU A 481 -26.58 7.23 -0.08
CA LEU A 481 -27.89 7.27 0.61
C LEU A 481 -29.08 7.28 -0.36
N THR A 482 -28.85 7.49 -1.64
CA THR A 482 -29.91 7.63 -2.65
C THR A 482 -30.09 6.38 -3.51
N GLY A 483 -28.99 5.75 -3.91
CA GLY A 483 -29.01 4.58 -4.79
C GLY A 483 -28.51 3.29 -4.13
N GLY A 484 -28.06 3.36 -2.88
CA GLY A 484 -27.47 2.24 -2.16
C GLY A 484 -28.46 1.42 -1.34
N VAL A 485 -27.99 0.26 -0.91
CA VAL A 485 -28.68 -0.64 0.02
C VAL A 485 -27.81 -0.82 1.26
N LYS A 486 -28.43 -0.84 2.43
CA LYS A 486 -27.79 -1.18 3.69
C LYS A 486 -27.83 -2.71 3.85
N PRO A 487 -26.68 -3.42 3.85
CA PRO A 487 -26.67 -4.89 3.81
C PRO A 487 -27.24 -5.53 5.07
N PHE A 488 -27.13 -4.85 6.23
CA PHE A 488 -27.65 -5.32 7.50
C PHE A 488 -28.35 -4.21 8.27
N ALA A 489 -29.52 -4.48 8.83
CA ALA A 489 -30.33 -3.49 9.56
C ALA A 489 -29.57 -2.85 10.74
N GLN A 490 -28.70 -3.62 11.39
CA GLN A 490 -27.92 -3.23 12.57
C GLN A 490 -26.81 -2.22 12.25
N LEU A 491 -26.37 -2.12 10.98
CA LEU A 491 -25.32 -1.18 10.60
C LEU A 491 -25.83 0.28 10.57
N PRO A 492 -24.98 1.27 10.89
CA PRO A 492 -25.28 2.68 10.66
C PRO A 492 -25.60 3.00 9.19
N GLY A 493 -26.30 4.11 8.96
CA GLY A 493 -26.65 4.60 7.61
C GLY A 493 -25.43 4.85 6.71
N THR A 494 -24.26 5.13 7.27
CA THR A 494 -22.98 5.26 6.56
C THR A 494 -22.63 4.02 5.74
N PHE A 495 -23.17 2.85 6.09
CA PHE A 495 -22.97 1.59 5.35
C PHE A 495 -24.09 1.32 4.33
N THR A 496 -24.82 2.34 3.91
CA THR A 496 -25.70 2.29 2.74
C THR A 496 -24.85 2.59 1.51
N PHE A 497 -24.72 1.61 0.61
CA PHE A 497 -23.85 1.72 -0.57
C PHE A 497 -24.37 0.88 -1.74
N ALA A 498 -23.88 1.19 -2.94
CA ALA A 498 -24.05 0.36 -4.13
C ALA A 498 -22.68 -0.10 -4.64
N LEU A 499 -22.63 -1.31 -5.21
CA LEU A 499 -21.44 -1.83 -5.84
C LEU A 499 -21.21 -1.20 -7.21
N ASP A 500 -19.95 -0.99 -7.56
CA ASP A 500 -19.54 -0.65 -8.93
C ASP A 500 -19.49 -1.94 -9.77
N GLU A 501 -20.48 -2.10 -10.63
CA GLU A 501 -20.65 -3.24 -11.52
C GLU A 501 -20.10 -2.99 -12.94
N THR A 502 -19.38 -1.88 -13.14
CA THR A 502 -18.81 -1.51 -14.43
C THR A 502 -17.86 -2.60 -14.94
N GLU A 503 -18.16 -3.23 -16.07
CA GLU A 503 -17.37 -4.32 -16.65
C GLU A 503 -16.03 -3.86 -17.21
N ALA A 504 -15.99 -2.66 -17.81
CA ALA A 504 -14.79 -2.06 -18.41
C ALA A 504 -14.48 -0.70 -17.77
N PRO A 505 -13.97 -0.67 -16.53
CA PRO A 505 -13.71 0.57 -15.83
C PRO A 505 -12.57 1.35 -16.49
N LEU A 506 -12.78 2.67 -16.63
CA LEU A 506 -11.74 3.57 -17.08
C LEU A 506 -10.65 3.75 -16.03
N ILE A 507 -9.46 4.11 -16.47
CA ILE A 507 -8.37 4.56 -15.64
C ILE A 507 -8.56 6.05 -15.39
N GLN A 508 -8.54 6.45 -14.11
CA GLN A 508 -8.47 7.84 -13.72
C GLN A 508 -7.01 8.29 -13.67
N GLU A 509 -6.72 9.43 -14.29
CA GLU A 509 -5.44 10.12 -14.19
C GLU A 509 -5.63 11.45 -13.47
N LEU A 510 -4.59 11.92 -12.76
CA LEU A 510 -4.55 13.19 -12.07
C LEU A 510 -3.18 13.83 -12.25
N TRP A 511 -3.15 15.14 -12.48
CA TRP A 511 -1.89 15.91 -12.55
C TRP A 511 -2.05 17.29 -11.95
N PHE A 512 -0.93 17.93 -11.64
CA PHE A 512 -0.90 19.32 -11.20
C PHE A 512 -0.63 20.24 -12.39
N GLU A 513 -1.48 21.25 -12.55
CA GLU A 513 -1.39 22.26 -13.58
C GLU A 513 -1.75 23.61 -12.98
N ASP A 514 -0.86 24.61 -13.12
CA ASP A 514 -1.05 25.97 -12.58
C ASP A 514 -1.47 25.99 -11.10
N GLY A 515 -0.84 25.14 -10.28
CA GLY A 515 -1.11 25.02 -8.84
C GLY A 515 -2.43 24.33 -8.49
N THR A 516 -3.18 23.79 -9.47
CA THR A 516 -4.45 23.06 -9.26
C THR A 516 -4.32 21.60 -9.65
N CYS A 517 -5.17 20.74 -9.07
CA CYS A 517 -5.32 19.36 -9.51
C CYS A 517 -6.28 19.30 -10.72
N ARG A 518 -5.85 18.61 -11.77
CA ARG A 518 -6.67 18.25 -12.93
C ARG A 518 -6.88 16.75 -12.95
N THR A 519 -8.02 16.32 -13.46
CA THR A 519 -8.37 14.90 -13.62
C THR A 519 -8.74 14.61 -15.07
N GLY A 520 -8.50 13.39 -15.50
CA GLY A 520 -8.87 12.86 -16.80
C GLY A 520 -9.16 11.37 -16.73
N TRP A 521 -9.84 10.86 -17.75
CA TRP A 521 -10.25 9.47 -17.82
C TRP A 521 -9.87 8.88 -19.17
N ARG A 522 -9.32 7.66 -19.15
CA ARG A 522 -8.98 6.92 -20.37
C ARG A 522 -9.26 5.44 -20.24
N ALA A 523 -9.37 4.76 -21.37
CA ALA A 523 -9.36 3.31 -21.38
C ALA A 523 -7.98 2.76 -20.94
N PRO A 524 -7.92 1.57 -20.31
CA PRO A 524 -6.68 0.85 -20.15
C PRO A 524 -5.99 0.61 -21.49
N ARG A 525 -4.65 0.73 -21.53
CA ARG A 525 -3.89 0.31 -22.70
C ARG A 525 -4.10 -1.20 -22.88
N PRO A 526 -4.31 -1.68 -24.12
CA PRO A 526 -4.50 -3.10 -24.39
C PRO A 526 -3.20 -3.89 -24.14
N ILE A 527 -3.31 -5.21 -24.11
CA ILE A 527 -2.15 -6.07 -24.25
C ILE A 527 -1.60 -5.84 -25.66
N PRO A 528 -0.29 -5.56 -25.81
CA PRO A 528 0.30 -5.37 -27.15
C PRO A 528 0.10 -6.61 -28.04
N GLU A 529 -0.25 -6.36 -29.29
CA GLU A 529 -0.34 -7.39 -30.33
C GLU A 529 0.90 -7.28 -31.24
N ASP A 530 2.05 -7.60 -30.70
CA ASP A 530 3.31 -7.58 -31.46
C ASP A 530 3.52 -8.92 -32.17
N ASN A 531 4.23 -8.88 -33.30
CA ASN A 531 4.63 -10.10 -34.01
C ASN A 531 5.94 -10.64 -33.41
N ASP A 532 5.83 -11.36 -32.30
CA ASP A 532 6.95 -11.95 -31.53
C ASP A 532 7.48 -13.24 -32.13
N PHE A 533 7.20 -13.50 -33.41
CA PHE A 533 7.78 -14.63 -34.10
C PHE A 533 9.31 -14.50 -34.13
N PHE A 534 10.02 -15.58 -33.77
CA PHE A 534 11.47 -15.56 -33.55
C PHE A 534 12.26 -14.86 -34.65
N GLU A 535 11.94 -15.14 -35.91
CA GLU A 535 12.65 -14.57 -37.06
C GLU A 535 12.48 -13.05 -37.17
N ASN A 536 11.33 -12.52 -36.77
CA ASN A 536 11.07 -11.08 -36.77
C ASN A 536 11.80 -10.40 -35.62
N VAL A 537 11.75 -10.96 -34.42
CA VAL A 537 12.48 -10.46 -33.25
C VAL A 537 13.99 -10.53 -33.49
N TRP A 538 14.47 -11.65 -34.04
CA TRP A 538 15.88 -11.85 -34.39
C TRP A 538 16.37 -10.91 -35.47
N ARG A 539 15.55 -10.64 -36.51
CA ARG A 539 15.87 -9.64 -37.55
C ARG A 539 16.00 -8.25 -36.95
N SER A 540 15.01 -7.82 -36.16
CA SER A 540 15.02 -6.53 -35.48
C SER A 540 16.25 -6.36 -34.60
N TYR A 541 16.62 -7.38 -33.83
CA TYR A 541 17.84 -7.38 -33.03
C TYR A 541 19.10 -7.19 -33.86
N ARG A 542 19.23 -7.91 -35.00
CA ARG A 542 20.40 -7.77 -35.87
C ARG A 542 20.50 -6.39 -36.52
N GLU A 543 19.37 -5.78 -36.83
CA GLU A 543 19.33 -4.45 -37.48
C GLU A 543 19.59 -3.32 -36.47
N THR A 544 19.10 -3.45 -35.26
CA THR A 544 19.14 -2.37 -34.26
C THR A 544 20.17 -2.57 -33.15
N GLY A 545 20.63 -3.79 -32.94
CA GLY A 545 21.45 -4.19 -31.77
C GLY A 545 20.67 -4.12 -30.45
N ASN A 546 19.36 -3.90 -30.50
CA ASN A 546 18.53 -3.68 -29.32
C ASN A 546 17.84 -4.98 -28.88
N ILE A 547 18.15 -5.45 -27.69
CA ILE A 547 17.58 -6.65 -27.08
C ILE A 547 16.40 -6.34 -26.15
N TYR A 548 16.01 -5.09 -26.03
CA TYR A 548 14.93 -4.64 -25.15
C TYR A 548 13.84 -3.89 -25.92
#